data_e437ecde04199f659825cd24203b411b
#
_entry.id   e437ecde04199f659825cd24203b411b
#
_cell.length_a   1.000
_cell.length_b   1.000
_cell.length_c   1.000
_cell.angle_alpha   90.00
_cell.angle_beta   90.00
_cell.angle_gamma   90.00
#
_symmetry.space_group_name_H-M   'P 1'
#
loop_
_entity.id
_entity.type
_entity.pdbx_description
1 polymer ?
#
loop_
_entity_poly.entity_id
_entity_poly.type
_entity_poly.pdbx_seq_one_letter_code
_entity_poly.pdbx_strand_id
1 'polypeptide(L)'
;MLGLLAGLHALHNVELTVLKMKKLWSLFSQVVTVLLAVWFILVTLKPEWLHQSAGFSGLSLSQAPPLSAGSDAQVYSPGSFSQAAKKASPAVVSINTSKVPEKGVNKNDPWQRFFFGEREEAPSAGLGSGVIVSPEGYILTNYHVVEEADEIEVSLNDGRKAKAQIIGVDPDSDLAVLRIKLDRLPVIVLGKSENLQVGDQVLAIGNPFGVGQTVTSGIVSALGRNQLGLNTFENFIQTDAAINPGNSGGALVDVSGNLMGINTAIFSRSGGSMGIGFAIPVATAQQVLEGIVRDGQVTRGWIGVEPTDLTPELMQSFEVKNTKGVAITGVLQNGPAAKAGIKPGDVIEQVGATPVSQVAELLSAVAGLKPNKTVEFKVRRKDQQLVLAVTPAQRPKTKPQSLR
;
A
#
# COMPACT_ATOMS: atom_id res chain seq x y z
N MET A 1 -28.53 -49.29 74.17
CA MET A 1 -27.57 -48.29 74.78
C MET A 1 -26.15 -48.42 74.25
N LEU A 2 -25.74 -49.52 73.65
CA LEU A 2 -24.40 -49.71 73.11
C LEU A 2 -24.16 -49.02 71.75
N GLY A 3 -25.16 -48.74 70.93
CA GLY A 3 -24.99 -48.15 69.62
C GLY A 3 -24.70 -46.62 69.61
N LEU A 4 -25.15 -45.90 70.64
CA LEU A 4 -24.95 -44.45 70.76
C LEU A 4 -23.49 -44.08 71.17
N LEU A 5 -22.84 -44.95 71.97
CA LEU A 5 -21.46 -44.76 72.43
C LEU A 5 -20.42 -44.98 71.32
N ALA A 6 -20.73 -45.93 70.40
CA ALA A 6 -19.84 -46.18 69.22
C ALA A 6 -19.87 -45.04 68.20
N GLY A 7 -21.03 -44.38 68.01
CA GLY A 7 -21.16 -43.22 67.14
C GLY A 7 -20.44 -41.98 67.67
N LEU A 8 -20.45 -41.72 68.96
CA LEU A 8 -19.74 -40.61 69.56
C LEU A 8 -18.22 -40.78 69.54
N HIS A 9 -17.72 -42.03 69.66
CA HIS A 9 -16.28 -42.30 69.55
C HIS A 9 -15.80 -42.13 68.09
N ALA A 10 -16.61 -42.50 67.09
CA ALA A 10 -16.29 -42.33 65.68
C ALA A 10 -16.25 -40.82 65.27
N LEU A 11 -17.20 -40.03 65.76
CA LEU A 11 -17.25 -38.58 65.53
C LEU A 11 -16.07 -37.86 66.18
N HIS A 12 -15.69 -38.23 67.37
CA HIS A 12 -14.57 -37.65 68.12
C HIS A 12 -13.22 -37.96 67.44
N ASN A 13 -13.04 -39.14 66.88
CA ASN A 13 -11.86 -39.53 66.14
C ASN A 13 -11.75 -38.77 64.74
N VAL A 14 -12.90 -38.53 64.09
CA VAL A 14 -12.92 -37.73 62.83
C VAL A 14 -12.57 -36.27 63.11
N GLU A 15 -13.10 -35.66 64.16
CA GLU A 15 -12.75 -34.29 64.58
C GLU A 15 -11.28 -34.16 64.90
N LEU A 16 -10.70 -35.08 65.64
CA LEU A 16 -9.27 -35.10 66.01
C LEU A 16 -8.40 -35.25 64.77
N THR A 17 -8.83 -36.05 63.78
CA THR A 17 -8.08 -36.24 62.51
C THR A 17 -8.15 -34.98 61.66
N VAL A 18 -9.31 -34.33 61.56
CA VAL A 18 -9.49 -33.05 60.83
C VAL A 18 -8.69 -31.93 61.48
N LEU A 19 -8.63 -31.88 62.83
CA LEU A 19 -7.81 -30.89 63.56
C LEU A 19 -6.31 -31.09 63.33
N LYS A 20 -5.85 -32.35 63.33
CA LYS A 20 -4.47 -32.72 63.00
C LYS A 20 -4.11 -32.37 61.56
N MET A 21 -4.99 -32.65 60.61
CA MET A 21 -4.79 -32.26 59.20
C MET A 21 -4.72 -30.72 59.03
N LYS A 22 -5.63 -29.98 59.66
CA LYS A 22 -5.60 -28.49 59.60
C LYS A 22 -4.29 -27.93 60.21
N LYS A 23 -3.78 -28.47 61.29
CA LYS A 23 -2.49 -28.09 61.88
C LYS A 23 -1.33 -28.43 60.92
N LEU A 24 -1.33 -29.60 60.32
CA LEU A 24 -0.32 -30.04 59.39
C LEU A 24 -0.33 -29.15 58.12
N TRP A 25 -1.52 -28.79 57.62
CA TRP A 25 -1.69 -27.91 56.46
C TRP A 25 -1.26 -26.48 56.76
N SER A 26 -1.53 -25.97 58.00
CA SER A 26 -1.05 -24.65 58.43
C SER A 26 0.46 -24.63 58.55
N LEU A 27 1.07 -25.69 59.07
CA LEU A 27 2.52 -25.80 59.20
C LEU A 27 3.22 -25.88 57.83
N PHE A 28 2.64 -26.65 56.91
CA PHE A 28 3.08 -26.74 55.50
C PHE A 28 3.03 -25.38 54.82
N SER A 29 1.89 -24.68 54.92
CA SER A 29 1.71 -23.35 54.36
C SER A 29 2.75 -22.34 54.89
N GLN A 30 3.03 -22.36 56.23
CA GLN A 30 4.05 -21.48 56.82
C GLN A 30 5.45 -21.82 56.32
N VAL A 31 5.81 -23.08 56.23
CA VAL A 31 7.14 -23.50 55.68
C VAL A 31 7.29 -23.08 54.21
N VAL A 32 6.28 -23.28 53.37
CA VAL A 32 6.32 -22.87 51.97
C VAL A 32 6.46 -21.35 51.84
N THR A 33 5.72 -20.59 52.67
CA THR A 33 5.79 -19.12 52.63
C THR A 33 7.18 -18.63 53.05
N VAL A 34 7.79 -19.22 54.08
CA VAL A 34 9.14 -18.86 54.54
C VAL A 34 10.17 -19.24 53.45
N LEU A 35 10.04 -20.42 52.84
CA LEU A 35 10.95 -20.84 51.76
C LEU A 35 10.88 -19.91 50.54
N LEU A 36 9.65 -19.51 50.14
CA LEU A 36 9.46 -18.55 49.06
C LEU A 36 10.01 -17.17 49.40
N ALA A 37 9.84 -16.70 50.66
CA ALA A 37 10.42 -15.42 51.10
C ALA A 37 11.95 -15.47 51.08
N VAL A 38 12.55 -16.55 51.58
CA VAL A 38 14.03 -16.73 51.58
C VAL A 38 14.53 -16.83 50.14
N TRP A 39 13.82 -17.56 49.28
CA TRP A 39 14.16 -17.67 47.84
C TRP A 39 14.10 -16.30 47.17
N PHE A 40 13.03 -15.52 47.42
CA PHE A 40 12.85 -14.19 46.85
C PHE A 40 13.98 -13.22 47.37
N ILE A 41 14.35 -13.28 48.62
CA ILE A 41 15.45 -12.49 49.21
C ILE A 41 16.78 -12.88 48.54
N LEU A 42 17.05 -14.18 48.36
CA LEU A 42 18.29 -14.66 47.73
C LEU A 42 18.36 -14.23 46.27
N VAL A 43 17.25 -14.32 45.52
CA VAL A 43 17.17 -13.90 44.11
C VAL A 43 17.36 -12.41 43.95
N THR A 44 16.84 -11.60 44.92
CA THR A 44 16.84 -10.14 44.81
C THR A 44 18.13 -9.49 45.35
N LEU A 45 18.71 -10.03 46.43
CA LEU A 45 19.85 -9.43 47.08
C LEU A 45 21.21 -10.03 46.66
N LYS A 46 21.23 -11.24 46.13
CA LYS A 46 22.45 -11.92 45.68
C LYS A 46 22.24 -12.72 44.38
N PRO A 47 21.92 -12.04 43.26
CA PRO A 47 21.73 -12.72 41.97
C PRO A 47 22.98 -13.50 41.51
N GLU A 48 24.17 -13.13 41.99
CA GLU A 48 25.46 -13.75 41.65
C GLU A 48 25.56 -15.21 42.13
N TRP A 49 24.83 -15.62 43.15
CA TRP A 49 24.88 -16.97 43.69
C TRP A 49 24.05 -17.97 42.88
N LEU A 50 23.12 -17.46 42.08
CA LEU A 50 22.28 -18.29 41.17
C LEU A 50 22.90 -18.51 39.79
N HIS A 51 23.96 -17.75 39.47
CA HIS A 51 24.70 -17.85 38.21
C HIS A 51 25.90 -18.78 38.24
N GLN A 52 26.13 -19.55 39.30
CA GLN A 52 26.99 -20.72 39.21
C GLN A 52 26.29 -21.79 38.40
N SER A 53 26.22 -21.59 37.07
CA SER A 53 25.86 -22.59 36.09
C SER A 53 26.80 -23.78 36.22
N ALA A 54 26.23 -24.94 36.48
CA ALA A 54 26.85 -26.20 36.17
C ALA A 54 27.34 -26.09 34.72
N GLY A 55 28.69 -26.16 34.55
CA GLY A 55 29.32 -26.03 33.26
C GLY A 55 28.82 -27.07 32.27
N PHE A 56 27.95 -26.62 31.34
CA PHE A 56 27.82 -27.26 30.04
C PHE A 56 29.01 -26.80 29.18
N SER A 57 30.10 -27.54 29.29
CA SER A 57 31.22 -27.42 28.36
C SER A 57 30.71 -27.84 26.99
N GLY A 58 30.47 -26.86 26.07
CA GLY A 58 30.16 -27.22 24.70
C GLY A 58 29.46 -26.17 23.84
N LEU A 59 29.05 -25.01 24.35
CA LEU A 59 28.57 -23.92 23.49
C LEU A 59 29.42 -22.66 23.70
N SER A 60 30.48 -22.53 22.92
CA SER A 60 31.13 -21.24 22.70
C SER A 60 30.24 -20.41 21.80
N LEU A 61 29.40 -19.57 22.42
CA LEU A 61 28.76 -18.46 21.71
C LEU A 61 29.89 -17.52 21.28
N SER A 62 30.25 -17.55 19.99
CA SER A 62 31.12 -16.57 19.38
C SER A 62 30.39 -15.25 19.41
N GLN A 63 30.71 -14.41 20.40
CA GLN A 63 30.32 -13.01 20.34
C GLN A 63 31.06 -12.37 19.19
N ALA A 64 30.31 -11.73 18.27
CA ALA A 64 30.94 -10.88 17.26
C ALA A 64 31.87 -9.89 17.97
N PRO A 65 33.12 -9.70 17.52
CA PRO A 65 34.03 -8.74 18.11
C PRO A 65 33.35 -7.37 18.08
N PRO A 66 33.51 -6.53 19.14
CA PRO A 66 33.01 -5.20 19.12
C PRO A 66 33.58 -4.48 17.91
N LEU A 67 32.70 -3.89 17.08
CA LEU A 67 33.09 -3.10 15.92
C LEU A 67 34.01 -1.99 16.42
N SER A 68 35.31 -2.15 16.21
CA SER A 68 36.28 -1.10 16.50
C SER A 68 35.96 0.08 15.58
N ALA A 69 35.64 1.22 16.20
CA ALA A 69 35.48 2.49 15.53
C ALA A 69 36.82 2.89 14.89
N GLY A 70 36.97 2.58 13.61
CA GLY A 70 38.20 2.99 12.91
C GLY A 70 38.53 2.13 11.70
N SER A 71 37.67 2.14 10.69
CA SER A 71 38.01 2.08 9.26
C SER A 71 36.71 2.12 8.46
N ASP A 72 36.60 3.05 7.50
CA ASP A 72 35.47 3.19 6.57
C ASP A 72 35.32 2.04 5.56
N ALA A 73 35.69 0.84 5.91
CA ALA A 73 35.31 -0.37 5.20
C ALA A 73 33.92 -0.77 5.68
N GLN A 74 32.88 -0.29 5.02
CA GLN A 74 31.51 -0.76 5.20
C GLN A 74 31.49 -2.26 4.90
N VAL A 75 31.48 -3.08 5.97
CA VAL A 75 31.23 -4.53 5.84
C VAL A 75 29.77 -4.70 5.46
N TYR A 76 29.53 -4.81 4.16
CA TYR A 76 28.21 -5.08 3.65
C TYR A 76 27.85 -6.53 3.95
N SER A 77 26.84 -6.75 4.80
CA SER A 77 26.23 -8.07 4.91
C SER A 77 25.59 -8.44 3.58
N PRO A 78 25.97 -9.54 2.95
CA PRO A 78 25.25 -10.05 1.77
C PRO A 78 23.75 -10.16 2.10
N GLY A 79 22.88 -9.52 1.28
CA GLY A 79 21.44 -9.50 1.50
C GLY A 79 20.91 -8.32 2.33
N SER A 80 21.75 -7.37 2.78
CA SER A 80 21.28 -6.15 3.44
C SER A 80 20.73 -5.13 2.42
N PHE A 81 19.56 -4.58 2.71
CA PHE A 81 18.93 -3.51 1.91
C PHE A 81 19.43 -2.10 2.28
N SER A 82 20.40 -1.98 3.19
CA SER A 82 20.84 -0.68 3.71
C SER A 82 21.37 0.26 2.63
N GLN A 83 21.99 -0.26 1.57
CA GLN A 83 22.46 0.57 0.44
C GLN A 83 21.31 1.14 -0.38
N ALA A 84 20.33 0.30 -0.74
CA ALA A 84 19.15 0.75 -1.46
C ALA A 84 18.40 1.82 -0.65
N ALA A 85 18.21 1.56 0.65
CA ALA A 85 17.60 2.52 1.56
C ALA A 85 18.38 3.84 1.63
N LYS A 86 19.70 3.80 1.87
CA LYS A 86 20.56 5.01 1.92
C LYS A 86 20.51 5.82 0.63
N LYS A 87 20.42 5.16 -0.53
CA LYS A 87 20.37 5.84 -1.84
C LYS A 87 19.01 6.48 -2.08
N ALA A 88 17.91 5.79 -1.77
CA ALA A 88 16.56 6.24 -2.12
C ALA A 88 15.94 7.17 -1.06
N SER A 89 16.16 6.87 0.22
CA SER A 89 15.52 7.60 1.33
C SER A 89 15.68 9.12 1.28
N PRO A 90 16.84 9.70 0.96
CA PRO A 90 16.97 11.16 0.93
C PRO A 90 15.96 11.86 0.02
N ALA A 91 15.53 11.20 -1.06
CA ALA A 91 14.57 11.74 -2.02
C ALA A 91 13.10 11.55 -1.59
N VAL A 92 12.83 10.78 -0.53
CA VAL A 92 11.47 10.59 -0.01
C VAL A 92 11.19 11.63 1.07
N VAL A 93 10.11 12.39 0.88
CA VAL A 93 9.73 13.52 1.73
C VAL A 93 8.42 13.27 2.44
N SER A 94 8.18 13.96 3.55
CA SER A 94 6.87 14.04 4.19
C SER A 94 6.05 15.16 3.54
N ILE A 95 4.77 14.89 3.31
CA ILE A 95 3.79 15.86 2.83
C ILE A 95 2.78 16.07 3.93
N ASN A 96 2.73 17.30 4.44
CA ASN A 96 1.77 17.74 5.43
C ASN A 96 0.76 18.67 4.74
N THR A 97 -0.51 18.30 4.79
CA THR A 97 -1.59 19.12 4.23
C THR A 97 -2.43 19.70 5.35
N SER A 98 -2.84 20.94 5.20
CA SER A 98 -3.80 21.58 6.09
C SER A 98 -5.03 22.00 5.32
N LYS A 99 -6.19 21.86 5.96
CA LYS A 99 -7.48 22.30 5.45
C LYS A 99 -8.09 23.30 6.42
N VAL A 100 -8.58 24.42 5.90
CA VAL A 100 -9.41 25.33 6.67
C VAL A 100 -10.74 24.61 6.97
N PRO A 101 -11.20 24.54 8.24
CA PRO A 101 -12.36 23.75 8.59
C PRO A 101 -13.62 24.28 7.86
N GLU A 102 -14.03 23.64 6.79
CA GLU A 102 -15.38 23.78 6.25
C GLU A 102 -16.31 22.75 6.89
N LYS A 103 -17.52 23.19 7.25
CA LYS A 103 -18.55 22.31 7.82
C LYS A 103 -19.06 21.35 6.74
N GLY A 104 -18.59 20.11 6.77
CA GLY A 104 -19.12 19.03 5.94
C GLY A 104 -18.04 18.09 5.40
N VAL A 105 -17.65 17.09 6.18
CA VAL A 105 -16.78 16.01 5.71
C VAL A 105 -17.58 15.12 4.75
N ASN A 106 -17.04 14.88 3.56
CA ASN A 106 -17.64 13.98 2.57
C ASN A 106 -17.46 12.52 3.01
N LYS A 107 -18.48 11.94 3.66
CA LYS A 107 -18.47 10.57 4.22
C LYS A 107 -18.34 9.44 3.17
N ASN A 108 -18.30 9.77 1.88
CA ASN A 108 -18.32 8.78 0.78
C ASN A 108 -17.01 8.67 0.01
N ASP A 109 -15.91 9.22 0.53
CA ASP A 109 -14.61 9.09 -0.12
C ASP A 109 -14.11 7.63 -0.01
N PRO A 110 -13.89 6.91 -1.13
CA PRO A 110 -13.38 5.54 -1.15
C PRO A 110 -12.03 5.40 -0.44
N TRP A 111 -11.16 6.40 -0.55
CA TRP A 111 -9.83 6.43 0.06
C TRP A 111 -9.89 6.59 1.57
N GLN A 112 -10.78 7.46 2.08
CA GLN A 112 -11.00 7.59 3.53
C GLN A 112 -11.53 6.28 4.12
N ARG A 113 -12.50 5.64 3.49
CA ARG A 113 -13.03 4.34 3.92
C ARG A 113 -11.98 3.23 3.86
N PHE A 114 -11.11 3.27 2.87
CA PHE A 114 -10.05 2.29 2.68
C PHE A 114 -8.96 2.38 3.76
N PHE A 115 -8.54 3.58 4.16
CA PHE A 115 -7.45 3.78 5.13
C PHE A 115 -7.91 3.90 6.59
N PHE A 116 -9.08 4.50 6.84
CA PHE A 116 -9.53 4.84 8.19
C PHE A 116 -10.75 4.05 8.66
N GLY A 117 -11.33 3.22 7.79
CA GLY A 117 -12.57 2.51 8.06
C GLY A 117 -13.77 3.47 8.21
N GLU A 118 -14.81 3.03 8.92
CA GLU A 118 -16.03 3.84 9.14
C GLU A 118 -15.92 4.82 10.32
N ARG A 119 -14.72 5.30 10.67
CA ARG A 119 -14.54 6.26 11.76
C ARG A 119 -15.07 7.64 11.39
N GLU A 120 -15.82 8.25 12.31
CA GLU A 120 -16.57 9.49 12.09
C GLU A 120 -15.74 10.78 12.06
N GLU A 121 -14.45 10.75 12.40
CA GLU A 121 -13.57 11.94 12.46
C GLU A 121 -12.37 11.75 11.54
N ALA A 122 -12.39 12.40 10.38
CA ALA A 122 -11.19 12.58 9.56
C ALA A 122 -10.27 13.61 10.22
N PRO A 123 -8.95 13.40 10.26
CA PRO A 123 -8.02 14.40 10.77
C PRO A 123 -8.12 15.68 9.91
N SER A 124 -8.13 16.85 10.55
CA SER A 124 -8.09 18.15 9.88
C SER A 124 -6.76 18.44 9.16
N ALA A 125 -5.80 17.55 9.27
CA ALA A 125 -4.50 17.56 8.60
C ALA A 125 -4.26 16.22 7.94
N GLY A 126 -4.06 16.20 6.63
CA GLY A 126 -3.63 15.02 5.88
C GLY A 126 -2.12 14.82 6.01
N LEU A 127 -1.71 13.56 6.06
CA LEU A 127 -0.31 13.16 6.15
C LEU A 127 -0.02 12.12 5.07
N GLY A 128 1.02 12.36 4.28
CA GLY A 128 1.48 11.46 3.25
C GLY A 128 2.96 11.61 2.99
N SER A 129 3.41 10.94 1.97
CA SER A 129 4.78 10.99 1.48
C SER A 129 4.84 11.50 0.05
N GLY A 130 6.02 11.87 -0.41
CA GLY A 130 6.30 12.22 -1.79
C GLY A 130 7.70 11.80 -2.19
N VAL A 131 7.97 11.81 -3.48
CA VAL A 131 9.27 11.43 -4.05
C VAL A 131 9.80 12.57 -4.94
N ILE A 132 10.96 13.12 -4.60
CA ILE A 132 11.63 14.13 -5.42
C ILE A 132 12.22 13.45 -6.66
N VAL A 133 11.73 13.83 -7.85
CA VAL A 133 12.07 13.18 -9.12
C VAL A 133 12.91 14.08 -10.04
N SER A 134 13.12 15.34 -9.67
CA SER A 134 13.97 16.24 -10.46
C SER A 134 14.68 17.30 -9.61
N PRO A 135 15.85 17.79 -10.06
CA PRO A 135 16.58 18.86 -9.38
C PRO A 135 15.84 20.21 -9.40
N GLU A 136 14.86 20.39 -10.29
CA GLU A 136 13.98 21.58 -10.37
C GLU A 136 12.89 21.58 -9.29
N GLY A 137 12.85 20.53 -8.45
CA GLY A 137 11.97 20.42 -7.31
C GLY A 137 10.61 19.79 -7.61
N TYR A 138 10.47 19.04 -8.70
CA TYR A 138 9.26 18.26 -8.95
C TYR A 138 9.18 17.04 -8.02
N ILE A 139 8.00 16.86 -7.43
CA ILE A 139 7.69 15.78 -6.50
C ILE A 139 6.47 15.03 -7.01
N LEU A 140 6.57 13.70 -7.05
CA LEU A 140 5.43 12.82 -7.27
C LEU A 140 4.84 12.42 -5.93
N THR A 141 3.51 12.41 -5.84
CA THR A 141 2.73 11.92 -4.71
C THR A 141 1.38 11.38 -5.19
N ASN A 142 0.55 10.88 -4.29
CA ASN A 142 -0.82 10.52 -4.65
C ASN A 142 -1.75 11.75 -4.67
N TYR A 143 -2.77 11.68 -5.54
CA TYR A 143 -3.80 12.72 -5.62
C TYR A 143 -4.60 12.81 -4.32
N HIS A 144 -5.01 11.68 -3.74
CA HIS A 144 -5.77 11.65 -2.49
C HIS A 144 -5.02 12.27 -1.30
N VAL A 145 -3.68 12.37 -1.34
CA VAL A 145 -2.89 13.05 -0.29
C VAL A 145 -3.10 14.56 -0.34
N VAL A 146 -3.38 15.13 -1.52
CA VAL A 146 -3.43 16.59 -1.75
C VAL A 146 -4.78 17.11 -2.21
N GLU A 147 -5.77 16.25 -2.45
CA GLU A 147 -7.06 16.58 -3.07
C GLU A 147 -7.82 17.71 -2.33
N GLU A 148 -7.80 17.66 -1.01
CA GLU A 148 -8.53 18.60 -0.17
C GLU A 148 -7.64 19.65 0.53
N ALA A 149 -6.38 19.78 0.09
CA ALA A 149 -5.40 20.63 0.74
C ALA A 149 -5.50 22.09 0.30
N ASP A 150 -5.66 23.01 1.29
CA ASP A 150 -5.52 24.45 1.07
C ASP A 150 -4.04 24.88 1.10
N GLU A 151 -3.23 24.24 1.96
CA GLU A 151 -1.79 24.45 2.04
C GLU A 151 -1.06 23.11 2.10
N ILE A 152 0.09 23.05 1.44
CA ILE A 152 0.96 21.88 1.39
C ILE A 152 2.36 22.28 1.83
N GLU A 153 2.83 21.69 2.94
CA GLU A 153 4.20 21.78 3.40
C GLU A 153 4.95 20.47 3.15
N VAL A 154 6.10 20.55 2.52
CA VAL A 154 7.00 19.42 2.29
C VAL A 154 8.17 19.51 3.26
N SER A 155 8.43 18.43 3.99
CA SER A 155 9.57 18.29 4.89
C SER A 155 10.54 17.24 4.35
N LEU A 156 11.80 17.65 4.12
CA LEU A 156 12.87 16.78 3.66
C LEU A 156 13.48 16.01 4.83
N ASN A 157 14.17 14.93 4.52
CA ASN A 157 14.86 14.09 5.53
C ASN A 157 15.98 14.84 6.30
N ASP A 158 16.56 15.86 5.69
CA ASP A 158 17.60 16.69 6.30
C ASP A 158 17.04 17.85 7.17
N GLY A 159 15.73 17.87 7.40
CA GLY A 159 15.01 18.85 8.22
C GLY A 159 14.61 20.13 7.48
N ARG A 160 15.01 20.34 6.24
CA ARG A 160 14.54 21.47 5.43
C ARG A 160 13.04 21.34 5.14
N LYS A 161 12.36 22.49 5.14
CA LYS A 161 10.93 22.58 4.83
C LYS A 161 10.66 23.58 3.73
N ALA A 162 9.64 23.34 2.93
CA ALA A 162 9.19 24.26 1.89
C ALA A 162 7.68 24.15 1.67
N LYS A 163 7.04 25.26 1.32
CA LYS A 163 5.69 25.25 0.74
C LYS A 163 5.76 24.66 -0.66
N ALA A 164 4.86 23.74 -0.96
CA ALA A 164 4.73 23.15 -2.28
C ALA A 164 3.56 23.77 -3.04
N GLN A 165 3.71 23.81 -4.37
CA GLN A 165 2.65 24.20 -5.30
C GLN A 165 2.20 22.96 -6.08
N ILE A 166 0.90 22.79 -6.23
CA ILE A 166 0.36 21.78 -7.14
C ILE A 166 0.57 22.27 -8.57
N ILE A 167 1.33 21.51 -9.36
CA ILE A 167 1.56 21.78 -10.80
C ILE A 167 0.43 21.17 -11.63
N GLY A 168 -0.03 20.00 -11.22
CA GLY A 168 -1.18 19.34 -11.81
C GLY A 168 -1.50 18.04 -11.11
N VAL A 169 -2.69 17.54 -11.38
CA VAL A 169 -3.22 16.33 -10.78
C VAL A 169 -3.83 15.41 -11.83
N ASP A 170 -3.82 14.14 -11.55
CA ASP A 170 -4.45 13.10 -12.34
C ASP A 170 -5.27 12.16 -11.44
N PRO A 171 -6.53 12.51 -11.17
CA PRO A 171 -7.42 11.72 -10.34
C PRO A 171 -7.66 10.29 -10.89
N ASP A 172 -7.64 10.14 -12.21
CA ASP A 172 -7.87 8.84 -12.86
C ASP A 172 -6.80 7.78 -12.52
N SER A 173 -5.58 8.19 -12.18
CA SER A 173 -4.48 7.30 -11.75
C SER A 173 -4.04 7.53 -10.31
N ASP A 174 -4.71 8.40 -9.56
CA ASP A 174 -4.34 8.80 -8.20
C ASP A 174 -2.92 9.36 -8.07
N LEU A 175 -2.52 10.25 -8.99
CA LEU A 175 -1.22 10.90 -8.98
C LEU A 175 -1.35 12.42 -8.94
N ALA A 176 -0.40 13.06 -8.25
CA ALA A 176 -0.22 14.51 -8.24
C ALA A 176 1.25 14.87 -8.43
N VAL A 177 1.48 15.98 -9.12
CA VAL A 177 2.80 16.58 -9.30
C VAL A 177 2.84 17.88 -8.52
N LEU A 178 3.74 17.94 -7.54
CA LEU A 178 4.03 19.14 -6.75
C LEU A 178 5.35 19.74 -7.18
N ARG A 179 5.59 20.99 -6.79
CA ARG A 179 6.87 21.66 -6.95
C ARG A 179 7.24 22.43 -5.70
N ILE A 180 8.49 22.27 -5.27
CA ILE A 180 9.14 23.07 -4.22
C ILE A 180 10.30 23.89 -4.79
N LYS A 181 10.68 24.95 -4.09
CA LYS A 181 11.83 25.82 -4.46
C LYS A 181 12.87 25.69 -3.36
N LEU A 182 13.77 24.74 -3.52
CA LEU A 182 14.93 24.53 -2.66
C LEU A 182 16.12 24.12 -3.54
N ASP A 183 17.31 24.50 -3.12
CA ASP A 183 18.56 24.11 -3.80
C ASP A 183 19.06 22.76 -3.31
N ARG A 184 19.93 22.12 -4.10
CA ARG A 184 20.62 20.86 -3.78
C ARG A 184 19.65 19.79 -3.28
N LEU A 185 18.63 19.54 -4.07
CA LEU A 185 17.63 18.52 -3.78
C LEU A 185 18.20 17.13 -4.06
N PRO A 186 17.97 16.16 -3.17
CA PRO A 186 18.22 14.76 -3.46
C PRO A 186 17.18 14.26 -4.47
N VAL A 187 17.62 13.65 -5.56
CA VAL A 187 16.74 13.17 -6.62
C VAL A 187 16.83 11.65 -6.71
N ILE A 188 15.68 10.98 -6.80
CA ILE A 188 15.63 9.54 -6.97
C ILE A 188 15.96 9.15 -8.42
N VAL A 189 16.56 8.00 -8.60
CA VAL A 189 16.78 7.41 -9.94
C VAL A 189 15.52 6.63 -10.32
N LEU A 190 14.94 6.93 -11.48
CA LEU A 190 13.80 6.20 -12.02
C LEU A 190 14.27 4.83 -12.55
N GLY A 191 13.61 3.78 -12.15
CA GLY A 191 13.81 2.41 -12.63
C GLY A 191 12.95 2.13 -13.88
N LYS A 192 12.81 0.84 -14.20
CA LYS A 192 11.98 0.34 -15.30
C LYS A 192 10.99 -0.68 -14.75
N SER A 193 9.79 -0.22 -14.37
CA SER A 193 8.76 -1.09 -13.79
C SER A 193 8.30 -2.20 -14.73
N GLU A 194 8.50 -2.05 -16.03
CA GLU A 194 8.19 -3.06 -17.05
C GLU A 194 9.07 -4.30 -16.95
N ASN A 195 10.24 -4.17 -16.32
CA ASN A 195 11.19 -5.27 -16.13
C ASN A 195 10.95 -6.06 -14.83
N LEU A 196 10.06 -5.58 -13.96
CA LEU A 196 9.75 -6.25 -12.70
C LEU A 196 9.14 -7.63 -12.95
N GLN A 197 9.52 -8.57 -12.09
CA GLN A 197 8.97 -9.91 -12.07
C GLN A 197 8.42 -10.24 -10.68
N VAL A 198 7.43 -11.11 -10.63
CA VAL A 198 6.93 -11.66 -9.36
C VAL A 198 8.05 -12.38 -8.64
N GLY A 199 8.27 -12.05 -7.37
CA GLY A 199 9.39 -12.54 -6.57
C GLY A 199 10.56 -11.57 -6.44
N ASP A 200 10.62 -10.50 -7.25
CA ASP A 200 11.66 -9.47 -7.11
C ASP A 200 11.55 -8.77 -5.75
N GLN A 201 12.69 -8.58 -5.10
CA GLN A 201 12.76 -7.89 -3.81
C GLN A 201 12.57 -6.39 -3.99
N VAL A 202 11.73 -5.80 -3.13
CA VAL A 202 11.42 -4.37 -3.14
C VAL A 202 11.38 -3.79 -1.73
N LEU A 203 11.59 -2.47 -1.63
CA LEU A 203 11.47 -1.71 -0.40
C LEU A 203 10.38 -0.66 -0.57
N ALA A 204 9.46 -0.58 0.38
CA ALA A 204 8.52 0.54 0.47
C ALA A 204 9.08 1.57 1.46
N ILE A 205 9.25 2.80 0.99
CA ILE A 205 9.82 3.92 1.75
C ILE A 205 8.76 5.00 1.87
N GLY A 206 8.49 5.44 3.09
CA GLY A 206 7.63 6.56 3.40
C GLY A 206 8.24 7.43 4.49
N ASN A 207 7.65 8.61 4.71
CA ASN A 207 8.04 9.52 5.77
C ASN A 207 6.79 10.00 6.54
N PRO A 208 6.06 9.07 7.20
CA PRO A 208 4.87 9.42 7.93
C PRO A 208 5.22 10.36 9.08
N PHE A 209 4.42 11.39 9.28
CA PHE A 209 4.52 12.34 10.40
C PHE A 209 5.77 13.23 10.43
N GLY A 210 6.70 13.14 9.46
CA GLY A 210 7.96 13.88 9.50
C GLY A 210 8.86 13.59 10.70
N VAL A 211 8.55 12.53 11.46
CA VAL A 211 9.33 12.10 12.64
C VAL A 211 10.43 11.12 12.32
N GLY A 212 10.56 10.75 11.06
CA GLY A 212 11.57 9.82 10.54
C GLY A 212 11.03 8.96 9.42
N GLN A 213 11.94 8.57 8.54
CA GLN A 213 11.59 7.69 7.43
C GLN A 213 11.39 6.27 7.92
N THR A 214 10.40 5.61 7.34
CA THR A 214 10.12 4.20 7.53
C THR A 214 10.47 3.45 6.25
N VAL A 215 11.23 2.38 6.39
CA VAL A 215 11.59 1.47 5.30
C VAL A 215 11.07 0.09 5.66
N THR A 216 10.24 -0.48 4.80
CA THR A 216 9.78 -1.87 4.90
C THR A 216 10.24 -2.65 3.69
N SER A 217 10.42 -3.96 3.82
CA SER A 217 10.88 -4.83 2.73
C SER A 217 9.87 -5.92 2.45
N GLY A 218 9.83 -6.34 1.20
CA GLY A 218 9.01 -7.43 0.72
C GLY A 218 9.40 -7.81 -0.71
N ILE A 219 8.47 -8.43 -1.41
CA ILE A 219 8.63 -8.83 -2.81
C ILE A 219 7.49 -8.27 -3.67
N VAL A 220 7.68 -8.29 -4.96
CA VAL A 220 6.59 -8.16 -5.92
C VAL A 220 5.73 -9.42 -5.84
N SER A 221 4.53 -9.30 -5.29
CA SER A 221 3.58 -10.42 -5.13
C SER A 221 2.76 -10.67 -6.39
N ALA A 222 2.45 -9.63 -7.16
CA ALA A 222 1.77 -9.70 -8.46
C ALA A 222 1.99 -8.41 -9.25
N LEU A 223 1.75 -8.47 -10.55
CA LEU A 223 1.78 -7.34 -11.47
C LEU A 223 0.43 -7.20 -12.18
N GLY A 224 0.14 -6.00 -12.67
CA GLY A 224 -1.07 -5.75 -13.46
C GLY A 224 -2.37 -5.86 -12.65
N ARG A 225 -2.31 -5.67 -11.31
CA ARG A 225 -3.53 -5.72 -10.49
C ARG A 225 -4.48 -4.59 -10.87
N ASN A 226 -5.69 -4.98 -11.17
CA ASN A 226 -6.79 -4.11 -11.59
C ASN A 226 -8.11 -4.60 -10.95
N GLN A 227 -9.22 -3.93 -11.22
CA GLN A 227 -10.55 -4.24 -10.68
C GLN A 227 -10.66 -4.13 -9.15
N LEU A 228 -9.81 -3.26 -8.56
CA LEU A 228 -9.90 -2.94 -7.14
C LEU A 228 -10.96 -1.86 -6.88
N GLY A 229 -11.36 -1.11 -7.90
CA GLY A 229 -12.34 -0.03 -7.82
C GLY A 229 -11.80 1.24 -7.14
N LEU A 230 -10.47 1.39 -7.09
CA LEU A 230 -9.82 2.54 -6.49
C LEU A 230 -9.67 3.68 -7.50
N ASN A 231 -9.23 3.34 -8.72
CA ASN A 231 -8.92 4.31 -9.78
C ASN A 231 -9.59 3.91 -11.09
N THR A 232 -9.72 4.87 -12.01
CA THR A 232 -10.19 4.56 -13.37
C THR A 232 -9.16 3.73 -14.13
N PHE A 233 -7.86 4.04 -13.95
CA PHE A 233 -6.76 3.31 -14.58
C PHE A 233 -5.97 2.58 -13.51
N GLU A 234 -6.21 1.30 -13.40
CA GLU A 234 -5.53 0.41 -12.47
C GLU A 234 -4.57 -0.51 -13.22
N ASN A 235 -3.33 -0.52 -12.77
CA ASN A 235 -2.27 -1.43 -13.23
C ASN A 235 -1.24 -1.54 -12.11
N PHE A 236 -1.69 -1.93 -10.90
CA PHE A 236 -0.85 -1.85 -9.72
C PHE A 236 0.21 -2.96 -9.66
N ILE A 237 1.36 -2.60 -9.09
CA ILE A 237 2.31 -3.54 -8.51
C ILE A 237 1.77 -3.93 -7.15
N GLN A 238 1.53 -5.23 -6.91
CA GLN A 238 1.20 -5.75 -5.60
C GLN A 238 2.48 -6.17 -4.87
N THR A 239 2.59 -5.82 -3.59
CA THR A 239 3.73 -6.19 -2.73
C THR A 239 3.25 -6.58 -1.33
N ASP A 240 4.02 -7.42 -0.65
CA ASP A 240 3.86 -7.72 0.77
C ASP A 240 4.75 -6.85 1.68
N ALA A 241 5.59 -5.97 1.10
CA ALA A 241 6.22 -4.90 1.85
C ALA A 241 5.15 -4.09 2.60
N ALA A 242 5.32 -3.91 3.91
CA ALA A 242 4.29 -3.29 4.74
C ALA A 242 4.08 -1.81 4.34
N ILE A 243 2.94 -1.53 3.72
CA ILE A 243 2.45 -0.17 3.46
C ILE A 243 1.42 0.16 4.55
N ASN A 244 1.54 1.32 5.15
CA ASN A 244 0.65 1.83 6.20
C ASN A 244 0.30 3.29 5.91
N PRO A 245 -0.74 3.87 6.56
CA PRO A 245 -1.06 5.29 6.46
C PRO A 245 0.19 6.15 6.67
N GLY A 246 0.42 7.10 5.74
CA GLY A 246 1.61 7.94 5.69
C GLY A 246 2.68 7.48 4.70
N ASN A 247 2.70 6.20 4.28
CA ASN A 247 3.57 5.75 3.19
C ASN A 247 3.01 6.08 1.79
N SER A 248 1.71 6.42 1.70
CA SER A 248 1.06 6.81 0.44
C SER A 248 1.77 8.00 -0.19
N GLY A 249 2.05 7.93 -1.48
CA GLY A 249 2.87 8.88 -2.22
C GLY A 249 4.38 8.66 -2.10
N GLY A 250 4.83 7.77 -1.20
CA GLY A 250 6.23 7.38 -1.03
C GLY A 250 6.72 6.42 -2.11
N ALA A 251 7.98 6.00 -2.00
CA ALA A 251 8.66 5.21 -3.02
C ALA A 251 8.52 3.69 -2.78
N LEU A 252 8.23 2.94 -3.84
CA LEU A 252 8.58 1.52 -3.95
C LEU A 252 9.86 1.44 -4.78
N VAL A 253 10.94 0.88 -4.22
CA VAL A 253 12.25 0.83 -4.89
C VAL A 253 12.77 -0.60 -5.00
N ASP A 254 13.62 -0.84 -5.99
CA ASP A 254 14.36 -2.09 -6.13
C ASP A 254 15.54 -2.18 -5.15
N VAL A 255 16.25 -3.32 -5.16
CA VAL A 255 17.44 -3.56 -4.33
C VAL A 255 18.62 -2.63 -4.68
N SER A 256 18.56 -1.92 -5.78
CA SER A 256 19.55 -0.92 -6.21
C SER A 256 19.14 0.52 -5.81
N GLY A 257 17.98 0.69 -5.17
CA GLY A 257 17.42 1.98 -4.77
C GLY A 257 16.86 2.81 -5.93
N ASN A 258 16.46 2.17 -7.03
CA ASN A 258 15.77 2.85 -8.13
C ASN A 258 14.26 2.80 -7.91
N LEU A 259 13.56 3.87 -8.26
CA LEU A 259 12.11 3.97 -8.12
C LEU A 259 11.41 3.03 -9.10
N MET A 260 10.61 2.13 -8.58
CA MET A 260 9.81 1.18 -9.36
C MET A 260 8.33 1.52 -9.34
N GLY A 261 7.87 2.23 -8.30
CA GLY A 261 6.48 2.66 -8.18
C GLY A 261 6.26 3.69 -7.08
N ILE A 262 5.04 4.23 -7.03
CA ILE A 262 4.56 5.13 -5.98
C ILE A 262 3.59 4.33 -5.10
N ASN A 263 3.91 4.18 -3.82
CA ASN A 263 3.04 3.51 -2.85
C ASN A 263 1.69 4.23 -2.80
N THR A 264 0.57 3.49 -2.86
CA THR A 264 -0.73 4.15 -2.91
C THR A 264 -1.74 3.57 -1.92
N ALA A 265 -1.95 2.26 -1.91
CA ALA A 265 -3.05 1.64 -1.22
C ALA A 265 -2.66 0.35 -0.50
N ILE A 266 -3.50 -0.07 0.46
CA ILE A 266 -3.42 -1.39 1.10
C ILE A 266 -4.79 -2.06 1.04
N PHE A 267 -4.83 -3.38 0.93
CA PHE A 267 -6.05 -4.12 1.21
C PHE A 267 -6.10 -4.39 2.73
N SER A 268 -7.00 -3.71 3.44
CA SER A 268 -7.07 -3.82 4.90
C SER A 268 -8.49 -3.69 5.43
N ARG A 269 -8.82 -4.48 6.45
CA ARG A 269 -10.08 -4.35 7.21
C ARG A 269 -9.91 -3.50 8.48
N SER A 270 -8.68 -3.32 8.94
CA SER A 270 -8.36 -2.66 10.21
C SER A 270 -7.59 -1.35 10.04
N GLY A 271 -7.28 -0.95 8.79
CA GLY A 271 -6.49 0.24 8.46
C GLY A 271 -4.96 0.05 8.55
N GLY A 272 -4.46 -1.12 8.94
CA GLY A 272 -3.03 -1.47 8.94
C GLY A 272 -2.69 -2.49 7.88
N SER A 273 -1.40 -2.65 7.55
CA SER A 273 -0.92 -3.62 6.57
C SER A 273 -1.27 -5.05 6.97
N MET A 274 -1.83 -5.80 6.03
CA MET A 274 -2.08 -7.23 6.13
C MET A 274 -1.21 -8.04 5.14
N GLY A 275 -0.09 -7.46 4.66
CA GLY A 275 0.76 -8.09 3.66
C GLY A 275 0.22 -7.98 2.22
N ILE A 276 -0.72 -7.07 1.97
CA ILE A 276 -1.26 -6.77 0.64
C ILE A 276 -1.23 -5.26 0.45
N GLY A 277 -0.18 -4.79 -0.21
CA GLY A 277 0.03 -3.40 -0.58
C GLY A 277 0.06 -3.22 -2.08
N PHE A 278 -0.21 -2.00 -2.55
CA PHE A 278 -0.26 -1.63 -3.95
C PHE A 278 0.57 -0.39 -4.22
N ALA A 279 1.26 -0.39 -5.36
CA ALA A 279 1.99 0.76 -5.86
C ALA A 279 1.65 1.02 -7.33
N ILE A 280 1.60 2.29 -7.71
CA ILE A 280 1.44 2.73 -9.10
C ILE A 280 2.80 2.59 -9.79
N PRO A 281 2.92 1.88 -10.92
CA PRO A 281 4.20 1.69 -11.62
C PRO A 281 4.86 3.02 -11.99
N VAL A 282 6.20 3.08 -11.91
CA VAL A 282 6.96 4.29 -12.26
C VAL A 282 6.76 4.69 -13.72
N ALA A 283 6.54 3.76 -14.63
CA ALA A 283 6.19 4.05 -16.03
C ALA A 283 4.93 4.90 -16.15
N THR A 284 3.88 4.57 -15.39
CA THR A 284 2.65 5.38 -15.32
C THR A 284 2.93 6.74 -14.70
N ALA A 285 3.68 6.78 -13.58
CA ALA A 285 4.02 8.02 -12.90
C ALA A 285 4.85 8.97 -13.78
N GLN A 286 5.78 8.44 -14.57
CA GLN A 286 6.56 9.20 -15.53
C GLN A 286 5.70 9.80 -16.65
N GLN A 287 4.78 9.02 -17.23
CA GLN A 287 3.86 9.53 -18.25
C GLN A 287 2.97 10.67 -17.72
N VAL A 288 2.49 10.53 -16.48
CA VAL A 288 1.70 11.59 -15.81
C VAL A 288 2.54 12.81 -15.56
N LEU A 289 3.76 12.67 -15.03
CA LEU A 289 4.69 13.77 -14.80
C LEU A 289 5.00 14.54 -16.08
N GLU A 290 5.39 13.82 -17.14
CA GLU A 290 5.71 14.43 -18.45
C GLU A 290 4.50 15.16 -19.04
N GLY A 291 3.30 14.56 -18.96
CA GLY A 291 2.06 15.19 -19.45
C GLY A 291 1.73 16.47 -18.68
N ILE A 292 1.80 16.43 -17.36
CA ILE A 292 1.51 17.59 -16.51
C ILE A 292 2.53 18.72 -16.71
N VAL A 293 3.84 18.38 -16.74
CA VAL A 293 4.89 19.40 -16.88
C VAL A 293 4.86 20.05 -18.27
N ARG A 294 4.56 19.29 -19.33
CA ARG A 294 4.53 19.80 -20.71
C ARG A 294 3.24 20.53 -21.05
N ASP A 295 2.08 19.95 -20.68
CA ASP A 295 0.77 20.36 -21.16
C ASP A 295 -0.15 20.90 -20.04
N GLY A 296 0.34 20.93 -18.80
CA GLY A 296 -0.43 21.30 -17.61
C GLY A 296 -1.50 20.27 -17.21
N GLN A 297 -1.63 19.17 -17.94
CA GLN A 297 -2.61 18.10 -17.70
C GLN A 297 -2.20 16.81 -18.39
N VAL A 298 -2.75 15.68 -17.92
CA VAL A 298 -2.60 14.40 -18.61
C VAL A 298 -3.61 14.34 -19.75
N THR A 299 -3.10 14.12 -20.97
CA THR A 299 -3.96 13.94 -22.14
C THR A 299 -4.15 12.45 -22.40
N ARG A 300 -5.39 11.96 -22.33
CA ARG A 300 -5.75 10.58 -22.62
C ARG A 300 -6.73 10.49 -23.78
N GLY A 301 -6.55 9.46 -24.60
CA GLY A 301 -7.54 9.08 -25.59
C GLY A 301 -8.84 8.62 -24.93
N TRP A 302 -9.94 8.81 -25.62
CA TRP A 302 -11.27 8.40 -25.17
C TRP A 302 -12.16 8.11 -26.38
N ILE A 303 -13.00 7.08 -26.25
CA ILE A 303 -13.88 6.66 -27.35
C ILE A 303 -15.37 6.70 -26.99
N GLY A 304 -15.74 6.81 -25.72
CA GLY A 304 -17.13 6.95 -25.27
C GLY A 304 -17.91 5.65 -25.33
N VAL A 305 -17.39 4.60 -24.70
CA VAL A 305 -18.06 3.28 -24.56
C VAL A 305 -18.21 2.93 -23.09
N GLU A 306 -19.16 2.05 -22.78
CA GLU A 306 -19.32 1.37 -21.50
C GLU A 306 -18.82 -0.06 -21.66
N PRO A 307 -17.58 -0.35 -21.25
CA PRO A 307 -17.00 -1.68 -21.38
C PRO A 307 -17.35 -2.55 -20.18
N THR A 308 -17.47 -3.84 -20.41
CA THR A 308 -17.58 -4.86 -19.35
C THR A 308 -16.82 -6.13 -19.75
N ASP A 309 -16.35 -6.91 -18.77
CA ASP A 309 -15.67 -8.16 -19.07
C ASP A 309 -16.62 -9.17 -19.72
N LEU A 310 -16.12 -9.89 -20.72
CA LEU A 310 -16.92 -10.81 -21.50
C LEU A 310 -17.16 -12.11 -20.71
N THR A 311 -18.38 -12.27 -20.20
CA THR A 311 -18.80 -13.48 -19.49
C THR A 311 -19.48 -14.48 -20.45
N PRO A 312 -19.60 -15.77 -20.06
CA PRO A 312 -20.33 -16.74 -20.85
C PRO A 312 -21.78 -16.34 -21.18
N GLU A 313 -22.47 -15.69 -20.24
CA GLU A 313 -23.82 -15.17 -20.40
C GLU A 313 -23.89 -14.04 -21.43
N LEU A 314 -22.89 -13.12 -21.41
CA LEU A 314 -22.79 -12.07 -22.43
C LEU A 314 -22.42 -12.63 -23.79
N MET A 315 -21.54 -13.64 -23.85
CA MET A 315 -21.27 -14.32 -25.16
C MET A 315 -22.54 -14.89 -25.78
N GLN A 316 -23.38 -15.54 -24.99
CA GLN A 316 -24.65 -16.07 -25.43
C GLN A 316 -25.61 -14.94 -25.87
N SER A 317 -25.73 -13.87 -25.04
CA SER A 317 -26.61 -12.74 -25.33
C SER A 317 -26.21 -11.97 -26.58
N PHE A 318 -24.90 -11.83 -26.83
CA PHE A 318 -24.36 -11.13 -28.01
C PHE A 318 -24.21 -12.03 -29.23
N GLU A 319 -24.55 -13.29 -29.09
CA GLU A 319 -24.45 -14.31 -30.16
C GLU A 319 -22.98 -14.45 -30.67
N VAL A 320 -21.99 -14.30 -29.77
CA VAL A 320 -20.56 -14.47 -30.12
C VAL A 320 -20.03 -15.80 -29.61
N LYS A 321 -19.17 -16.46 -30.41
CA LYS A 321 -18.56 -17.75 -30.05
C LYS A 321 -17.04 -17.69 -30.13
N ASN A 322 -16.39 -18.44 -29.24
CA ASN A 322 -14.94 -18.67 -29.25
C ASN A 322 -14.11 -17.38 -29.43
N THR A 323 -14.49 -16.31 -28.72
CA THR A 323 -13.75 -15.04 -28.77
C THR A 323 -13.24 -14.63 -27.41
N LYS A 324 -12.15 -13.86 -27.42
CA LYS A 324 -11.63 -13.14 -26.27
C LYS A 324 -11.73 -11.65 -26.59
N GLY A 325 -12.12 -10.86 -25.62
CA GLY A 325 -12.28 -9.43 -25.83
C GLY A 325 -13.11 -8.77 -24.74
N VAL A 326 -13.43 -7.52 -24.94
CA VAL A 326 -14.20 -6.68 -24.00
C VAL A 326 -15.56 -6.39 -24.59
N ALA A 327 -16.62 -6.78 -23.89
CA ALA A 327 -18.00 -6.54 -24.29
C ALA A 327 -18.35 -5.04 -24.14
N ILE A 328 -19.07 -4.51 -25.11
CA ILE A 328 -19.56 -3.13 -25.09
C ILE A 328 -21.07 -3.15 -24.82
N THR A 329 -21.46 -2.66 -23.65
CA THR A 329 -22.86 -2.60 -23.20
C THR A 329 -23.53 -1.28 -23.55
N GLY A 330 -22.74 -0.20 -23.65
CA GLY A 330 -23.22 1.13 -24.01
C GLY A 330 -22.25 1.88 -24.92
N VAL A 331 -22.77 2.76 -25.74
CA VAL A 331 -22.01 3.67 -26.61
C VAL A 331 -22.62 5.06 -26.54
N LEU A 332 -21.80 6.04 -26.19
CA LEU A 332 -22.26 7.44 -26.12
C LEU A 332 -22.65 7.95 -27.50
N GLN A 333 -23.86 8.46 -27.64
CA GLN A 333 -24.32 9.09 -28.88
C GLN A 333 -23.37 10.22 -29.30
N ASN A 334 -23.06 10.27 -30.60
CA ASN A 334 -22.11 11.25 -31.16
C ASN A 334 -20.67 11.15 -30.62
N GLY A 335 -20.35 10.16 -29.77
CA GLY A 335 -19.00 9.86 -29.34
C GLY A 335 -18.12 9.27 -30.46
N PRO A 336 -16.81 9.20 -30.27
CA PRO A 336 -15.87 8.63 -31.25
C PRO A 336 -16.23 7.20 -31.70
N ALA A 337 -16.60 6.33 -30.74
CA ALA A 337 -16.99 4.96 -31.02
C ALA A 337 -18.26 4.87 -31.85
N ALA A 338 -19.30 5.67 -31.53
CA ALA A 338 -20.54 5.72 -32.28
C ALA A 338 -20.32 6.18 -33.73
N LYS A 339 -19.47 7.20 -33.93
CA LYS A 339 -19.10 7.74 -35.25
C LYS A 339 -18.34 6.69 -36.07
N ALA A 340 -17.54 5.85 -35.44
CA ALA A 340 -16.82 4.76 -36.09
C ALA A 340 -17.70 3.52 -36.35
N GLY A 341 -18.95 3.49 -35.86
CA GLY A 341 -19.88 2.41 -36.05
C GLY A 341 -19.82 1.27 -35.04
N ILE A 342 -19.13 1.49 -33.87
CA ILE A 342 -19.21 0.59 -32.71
C ILE A 342 -20.61 0.71 -32.11
N LYS A 343 -21.19 -0.44 -31.71
CA LYS A 343 -22.56 -0.54 -31.18
C LYS A 343 -22.59 -1.36 -29.88
N PRO A 344 -23.61 -1.16 -29.04
CA PRO A 344 -23.87 -2.10 -27.94
C PRO A 344 -24.04 -3.53 -28.51
N GLY A 345 -23.46 -4.53 -27.84
CA GLY A 345 -23.39 -5.91 -28.30
C GLY A 345 -22.13 -6.26 -29.11
N ASP A 346 -21.25 -5.31 -29.37
CA ASP A 346 -19.93 -5.56 -29.93
C ASP A 346 -18.95 -6.06 -28.87
N VAL A 347 -17.95 -6.84 -29.32
CA VAL A 347 -16.80 -7.24 -28.48
C VAL A 347 -15.55 -6.69 -29.13
N ILE A 348 -14.80 -5.83 -28.42
CA ILE A 348 -13.52 -5.30 -28.87
C ILE A 348 -12.44 -6.34 -28.56
N GLU A 349 -11.75 -6.83 -29.57
CA GLU A 349 -10.69 -7.84 -29.49
C GLU A 349 -9.30 -7.21 -29.54
N GLN A 350 -9.14 -6.04 -30.20
CA GLN A 350 -7.84 -5.39 -30.40
C GLN A 350 -7.98 -3.89 -30.63
N VAL A 351 -7.04 -3.12 -30.11
CA VAL A 351 -6.89 -1.68 -30.29
C VAL A 351 -5.52 -1.41 -30.93
N GLY A 352 -5.50 -0.97 -32.20
CA GLY A 352 -4.26 -0.87 -32.97
C GLY A 352 -3.55 -2.22 -33.05
N ALA A 353 -2.32 -2.31 -32.54
CA ALA A 353 -1.56 -3.56 -32.47
C ALA A 353 -1.78 -4.34 -31.15
N THR A 354 -2.49 -3.78 -30.16
CA THR A 354 -2.62 -4.32 -28.81
C THR A 354 -3.89 -5.18 -28.68
N PRO A 355 -3.77 -6.51 -28.48
CA PRO A 355 -4.92 -7.34 -28.12
C PRO A 355 -5.48 -6.93 -26.75
N VAL A 356 -6.79 -7.03 -26.57
CA VAL A 356 -7.46 -6.74 -25.31
C VAL A 356 -8.43 -7.86 -24.96
N SER A 357 -8.45 -8.26 -23.69
CA SER A 357 -9.30 -9.35 -23.18
C SER A 357 -10.06 -8.97 -21.91
N GLN A 358 -9.67 -7.87 -21.26
CA GLN A 358 -10.26 -7.35 -20.02
C GLN A 358 -10.48 -5.85 -20.14
N VAL A 359 -11.45 -5.33 -19.36
CA VAL A 359 -11.78 -3.90 -19.34
C VAL A 359 -10.56 -3.02 -19.07
N ALA A 360 -9.72 -3.39 -18.11
CA ALA A 360 -8.51 -2.62 -17.77
C ALA A 360 -7.52 -2.50 -18.93
N GLU A 361 -7.35 -3.59 -19.71
CA GLU A 361 -6.50 -3.58 -20.91
C GLU A 361 -7.07 -2.66 -22.00
N LEU A 362 -8.39 -2.70 -22.23
CA LEU A 362 -9.05 -1.80 -23.17
C LEU A 362 -8.91 -0.34 -22.73
N LEU A 363 -9.18 -0.04 -21.46
CA LEU A 363 -9.06 1.32 -20.94
C LEU A 363 -7.62 1.84 -21.08
N SER A 364 -6.61 1.04 -20.73
CA SER A 364 -5.20 1.39 -20.86
C SER A 364 -4.79 1.60 -22.32
N ALA A 365 -5.19 0.69 -23.21
CA ALA A 365 -4.89 0.79 -24.63
C ALA A 365 -5.51 2.05 -25.25
N VAL A 366 -6.77 2.35 -24.92
CA VAL A 366 -7.48 3.55 -25.41
C VAL A 366 -6.89 4.83 -24.83
N ALA A 367 -6.54 4.84 -23.52
CA ALA A 367 -5.94 6.00 -22.87
C ALA A 367 -4.59 6.39 -23.46
N GLY A 368 -3.80 5.42 -23.92
CA GLY A 368 -2.53 5.63 -24.60
C GLY A 368 -2.65 6.19 -26.03
N LEU A 369 -3.86 6.20 -26.61
CA LEU A 369 -4.06 6.74 -27.96
C LEU A 369 -3.96 8.27 -27.97
N LYS A 370 -3.31 8.81 -29.01
CA LYS A 370 -3.29 10.26 -29.23
C LYS A 370 -4.67 10.72 -29.70
N PRO A 371 -5.32 11.70 -29.06
CA PRO A 371 -6.56 12.29 -29.56
C PRO A 371 -6.42 12.79 -30.99
N ASN A 372 -7.51 12.67 -31.76
CA ASN A 372 -7.61 13.06 -33.16
C ASN A 372 -6.71 12.25 -34.13
N LYS A 373 -6.07 11.16 -33.67
CA LYS A 373 -5.33 10.24 -34.55
C LYS A 373 -6.12 8.95 -34.70
N THR A 374 -6.57 8.66 -35.92
CA THR A 374 -7.35 7.44 -36.23
C THR A 374 -6.52 6.19 -35.99
N VAL A 375 -7.15 5.19 -35.35
CA VAL A 375 -6.56 3.89 -35.04
C VAL A 375 -7.59 2.79 -35.41
N GLU A 376 -7.11 1.66 -35.93
CA GLU A 376 -7.95 0.50 -36.25
C GLU A 376 -8.29 -0.28 -34.98
N PHE A 377 -9.58 -0.65 -34.85
CA PHE A 377 -10.10 -1.53 -33.82
C PHE A 377 -10.61 -2.80 -34.46
N LYS A 378 -10.18 -3.97 -33.98
CA LYS A 378 -10.83 -5.24 -34.35
C LYS A 378 -11.99 -5.48 -33.41
N VAL A 379 -13.15 -5.61 -33.98
CA VAL A 379 -14.43 -5.74 -33.30
C VAL A 379 -15.14 -6.95 -33.77
N ARG A 380 -15.68 -7.79 -32.88
CA ARG A 380 -16.58 -8.89 -33.22
C ARG A 380 -18.01 -8.46 -32.96
N ARG A 381 -18.82 -8.57 -33.99
CA ARG A 381 -20.27 -8.35 -33.94
C ARG A 381 -20.96 -9.62 -34.36
N LYS A 382 -21.58 -10.31 -33.40
CA LYS A 382 -22.03 -11.70 -33.61
C LYS A 382 -20.87 -12.57 -34.11
N ASP A 383 -21.02 -13.31 -35.19
CA ASP A 383 -19.96 -14.16 -35.77
C ASP A 383 -19.06 -13.42 -36.78
N GLN A 384 -19.26 -12.10 -36.99
CA GLN A 384 -18.49 -11.33 -37.98
C GLN A 384 -17.37 -10.53 -37.29
N GLN A 385 -16.16 -10.62 -37.84
CA GLN A 385 -15.04 -9.75 -37.44
C GLN A 385 -15.05 -8.50 -38.33
N LEU A 386 -15.05 -7.34 -37.71
CA LEU A 386 -15.02 -6.02 -38.34
C LEU A 386 -13.74 -5.31 -37.98
N VAL A 387 -13.20 -4.52 -38.90
CA VAL A 387 -12.12 -3.56 -38.62
C VAL A 387 -12.72 -2.17 -38.75
N LEU A 388 -12.76 -1.44 -37.64
CA LEU A 388 -13.37 -0.12 -37.59
C LEU A 388 -12.27 0.95 -37.29
N ALA A 389 -12.27 2.00 -38.11
CA ALA A 389 -11.37 3.12 -37.96
C ALA A 389 -11.93 4.13 -36.90
N VAL A 390 -11.39 4.12 -35.71
CA VAL A 390 -11.83 4.97 -34.62
C VAL A 390 -10.88 6.15 -34.44
N THR A 391 -11.41 7.37 -34.38
CA THR A 391 -10.64 8.59 -34.08
C THR A 391 -10.95 8.97 -32.63
N PRO A 392 -10.05 8.67 -31.66
CA PRO A 392 -10.28 9.00 -30.27
C PRO A 392 -10.41 10.51 -30.07
N ALA A 393 -11.27 10.94 -29.15
CA ALA A 393 -11.26 12.31 -28.64
C ALA A 393 -10.37 12.39 -27.40
N GLN A 394 -10.12 13.60 -26.92
CA GLN A 394 -9.56 13.80 -25.60
C GLN A 394 -10.60 13.40 -24.56
N ARG A 395 -10.15 12.65 -23.51
CA ARG A 395 -11.03 12.27 -22.40
C ARG A 395 -11.59 13.52 -21.73
N PRO A 396 -12.93 13.64 -21.56
CA PRO A 396 -13.52 14.73 -20.82
C PRO A 396 -13.00 14.75 -19.38
N LYS A 397 -12.68 15.92 -18.85
CA LYS A 397 -12.38 16.07 -17.42
C LYS A 397 -13.62 15.69 -16.63
N THR A 398 -13.52 14.69 -15.80
CA THR A 398 -14.54 14.39 -14.80
C THR A 398 -14.58 15.58 -13.85
N LYS A 399 -15.63 16.41 -13.90
CA LYS A 399 -15.85 17.35 -12.81
C LYS A 399 -16.10 16.51 -11.56
N PRO A 400 -15.49 16.82 -10.41
CA PRO A 400 -15.91 16.21 -9.16
C PRO A 400 -17.44 16.38 -9.10
N GLN A 401 -18.18 15.28 -9.05
CA GLN A 401 -19.61 15.36 -8.80
C GLN A 401 -19.75 15.92 -7.39
N SER A 402 -20.01 17.22 -7.30
CA SER A 402 -20.66 17.77 -6.11
C SER A 402 -22.03 17.07 -6.04
N LEU A 403 -22.09 15.97 -5.33
CA LEU A 403 -23.37 15.38 -4.92
C LEU A 403 -24.08 16.43 -4.07
N ARG A 404 -25.15 17.02 -4.66
CA ARG A 404 -26.12 17.84 -3.95
C ARG A 404 -26.91 17.00 -2.96
#